data_cdb998176d5761355c301a1cde8e4090
#
_entry.id   cdb998176d5761355c301a1cde8e4090
#
_cell.length_a   1.000
_cell.length_b   1.000
_cell.length_c   1.000
_cell.angle_alpha   90.00
_cell.angle_beta   90.00
_cell.angle_gamma   90.00
#
_symmetry.space_group_name_H-M   'P 1'
#
loop_
_entity.id
_entity.type
_entity.pdbx_description
1 polymer ?
#
loop_
_entity_poly.entity_id
_entity_poly.type
_entity_poly.pdbx_seq_one_letter_code
_entity_poly.pdbx_strand_id
1 'polypeptide(L)'
;ADAYARWSGARLPTEAEWEKAARWDPATGRSRRYPWGDDDPTPERANLGGVHLGPAERGAYPAGASPLGVHQLVGDVWEWCASDFRGYPGFEPYPYREYSEVFFGDGYRMLRGGSWATDAAACRSTFRNWDLPIRRQIFTGFRCAHDVGPGDV
;
A
#
# COMPACT_ATOMS: atom_id res chain seq x y z
N ALA A 1 11.02 -9.71 -1.36
CA ALA A 1 10.17 -8.96 -2.30
C ALA A 1 10.96 -8.50 -3.52
N ASP A 2 11.93 -7.60 -3.38
CA ASP A 2 12.68 -7.01 -4.50
C ASP A 2 13.42 -8.06 -5.35
N ALA A 3 14.07 -9.04 -4.71
CA ALA A 3 14.76 -10.11 -5.43
C ALA A 3 13.79 -10.96 -6.30
N TYR A 4 12.59 -11.25 -5.78
CA TYR A 4 11.59 -11.96 -6.57
C TYR A 4 11.09 -11.11 -7.74
N ALA A 5 10.77 -9.85 -7.50
CA ALA A 5 10.31 -8.95 -8.54
C ALA A 5 11.31 -8.88 -9.70
N ARG A 6 12.59 -8.67 -9.41
CA ARG A 6 13.66 -8.67 -10.43
C ARG A 6 13.83 -10.00 -11.14
N TRP A 7 13.78 -11.11 -10.41
CA TRP A 7 13.85 -12.45 -11.02
C TRP A 7 12.71 -12.70 -12.00
N SER A 8 11.51 -12.18 -11.71
CA SER A 8 10.34 -12.29 -12.58
C SER A 8 10.30 -11.26 -13.73
N GLY A 9 11.36 -10.48 -13.93
CA GLY A 9 11.40 -9.41 -14.94
C GLY A 9 10.53 -8.20 -14.60
N ALA A 10 10.24 -8.01 -13.31
CA ALA A 10 9.42 -6.93 -12.80
C ALA A 10 10.20 -6.09 -11.76
N ARG A 11 9.52 -5.17 -11.13
CA ARG A 11 10.00 -4.39 -9.98
C ARG A 11 8.91 -4.23 -8.93
N LEU A 12 9.28 -3.75 -7.75
CA LEU A 12 8.29 -3.25 -6.79
C LEU A 12 7.74 -1.91 -7.29
N PRO A 13 6.45 -1.61 -7.05
CA PRO A 13 5.90 -0.27 -7.29
C PRO A 13 6.56 0.75 -6.37
N THR A 14 6.72 1.96 -6.83
CA THR A 14 6.97 3.10 -5.95
C THR A 14 5.76 3.37 -5.07
N GLU A 15 5.94 4.10 -3.97
CA GLU A 15 4.82 4.53 -3.12
C GLU A 15 3.77 5.32 -3.91
N ALA A 16 4.21 6.21 -4.80
CA ALA A 16 3.32 7.04 -5.61
C ALA A 16 2.50 6.21 -6.61
N GLU A 17 3.11 5.21 -7.26
CA GLU A 17 2.41 4.28 -8.14
C GLU A 17 1.39 3.45 -7.38
N TRP A 18 1.76 2.93 -6.21
CA TRP A 18 0.86 2.18 -5.36
C TRP A 18 -0.35 3.03 -4.95
N GLU A 19 -0.11 4.26 -4.46
CA GLU A 19 -1.18 5.16 -4.03
C GLU A 19 -2.08 5.58 -5.19
N LYS A 20 -1.51 5.87 -6.36
CA LYS A 20 -2.27 6.17 -7.58
C LYS A 20 -3.16 4.99 -7.97
N ALA A 21 -2.61 3.77 -7.98
CA ALA A 21 -3.37 2.56 -8.28
C ALA A 21 -4.52 2.31 -7.29
N ALA A 22 -4.31 2.68 -6.01
CA ALA A 22 -5.30 2.48 -4.96
C ALA A 22 -6.45 3.48 -5.03
N ARG A 23 -6.19 4.74 -5.33
CA ARG A 23 -7.18 5.80 -5.05
C ARG A 23 -7.58 6.69 -6.23
N TRP A 24 -6.80 6.70 -7.31
CA TRP A 24 -7.11 7.56 -8.44
C TRP A 24 -8.28 7.01 -9.24
N ASP A 25 -9.31 7.85 -9.40
CA ASP A 25 -10.46 7.55 -10.23
C ASP A 25 -10.41 8.38 -11.53
N PRO A 26 -10.06 7.77 -12.66
CA PRO A 26 -9.95 8.47 -13.93
C PRO A 26 -11.31 8.96 -14.45
N ALA A 27 -12.42 8.33 -14.06
CA ALA A 27 -13.75 8.73 -14.52
C ALA A 27 -14.22 10.04 -13.88
N THR A 28 -13.80 10.30 -12.64
CA THR A 28 -14.18 11.52 -11.90
C THR A 28 -13.06 12.54 -11.78
N GLY A 29 -11.81 12.17 -12.11
CA GLY A 29 -10.62 13.00 -11.92
C GLY A 29 -10.32 13.28 -10.43
N ARG A 30 -10.77 12.42 -9.52
CA ARG A 30 -10.62 12.59 -8.07
C ARG A 30 -9.96 11.39 -7.42
N SER A 31 -9.34 11.62 -6.28
CA SER A 31 -8.81 10.57 -5.42
C SER A 31 -9.84 10.16 -4.37
N ARG A 32 -9.99 8.85 -4.14
CA ARG A 32 -10.87 8.25 -3.15
C ARG A 32 -10.16 8.03 -1.82
N ARG A 33 -10.93 7.87 -0.76
CA ARG A 33 -10.41 7.53 0.57
C ARG A 33 -9.89 6.09 0.64
N TYR A 34 -10.65 5.17 0.06
CA TYR A 34 -10.32 3.75 -0.10
C TYR A 34 -10.36 3.36 -1.58
N PRO A 35 -9.85 2.20 -1.97
CA PRO A 35 -9.93 1.74 -3.36
C PRO A 35 -11.36 1.69 -3.89
N TRP A 36 -12.31 1.23 -3.10
CA TRP A 36 -13.73 1.09 -3.47
C TRP A 36 -14.54 2.40 -3.37
N GLY A 37 -14.02 3.46 -2.78
CA GLY A 37 -14.73 4.73 -2.59
C GLY A 37 -14.47 5.36 -1.24
N ASP A 38 -15.45 6.10 -0.74
CA ASP A 38 -15.31 6.85 0.53
C ASP A 38 -16.03 6.19 1.71
N ASP A 39 -16.81 5.12 1.46
CA ASP A 39 -17.48 4.34 2.50
C ASP A 39 -16.50 3.58 3.37
N ASP A 40 -16.84 3.40 4.62
CA ASP A 40 -16.02 2.66 5.57
C ASP A 40 -15.79 1.20 5.13
N PRO A 41 -14.67 0.58 5.54
CA PRO A 41 -14.37 -0.81 5.26
C PRO A 41 -15.44 -1.76 5.81
N THR A 42 -15.74 -2.80 5.03
CA THR A 42 -16.60 -3.92 5.46
C THR A 42 -15.88 -5.24 5.18
N PRO A 43 -16.29 -6.35 5.82
CA PRO A 43 -15.70 -7.66 5.58
C PRO A 43 -15.80 -8.16 4.12
N GLU A 44 -16.70 -7.61 3.31
CA GLU A 44 -16.82 -7.94 1.89
C GLU A 44 -15.84 -7.17 1.00
N ARG A 45 -15.28 -6.08 1.52
CA ARG A 45 -14.37 -5.18 0.79
C ARG A 45 -12.91 -5.41 1.09
N ALA A 46 -12.59 -5.80 2.34
CA ALA A 46 -11.21 -5.97 2.76
C ALA A 46 -11.07 -6.90 3.96
N ASN A 47 -9.96 -7.61 4.02
CA ASN A 47 -9.57 -8.45 5.15
C ASN A 47 -8.80 -7.62 6.18
N LEU A 48 -9.49 -7.19 7.22
CA LEU A 48 -9.01 -6.27 8.26
C LEU A 48 -9.50 -6.70 9.64
N GLY A 49 -8.91 -6.14 10.68
CA GLY A 49 -9.42 -6.23 12.06
C GLY A 49 -9.35 -7.62 12.70
N GLY A 50 -8.59 -8.55 12.13
CA GLY A 50 -8.45 -9.90 12.69
C GLY A 50 -9.69 -10.79 12.53
N VAL A 51 -10.60 -10.43 11.61
CA VAL A 51 -11.79 -11.25 11.29
C VAL A 51 -11.36 -12.62 10.73
N HIS A 52 -10.36 -12.62 9.88
CA HIS A 52 -9.66 -13.81 9.41
C HIS A 52 -8.20 -13.76 9.88
N LEU A 53 -7.71 -14.84 10.47
CA LEU A 53 -6.36 -14.90 11.04
C LEU A 53 -5.33 -15.34 10.00
N GLY A 54 -5.25 -14.62 8.90
CA GLY A 54 -4.30 -14.86 7.81
C GLY A 54 -4.69 -14.11 6.54
N PRO A 55 -3.79 -14.06 5.54
CA PRO A 55 -4.09 -13.47 4.25
C PRO A 55 -5.09 -14.34 3.48
N ALA A 56 -5.95 -13.69 2.71
CA ALA A 56 -6.92 -14.35 1.84
C ALA A 56 -6.32 -14.71 0.47
N GLU A 57 -7.00 -15.58 -0.25
CA GLU A 57 -6.68 -15.89 -1.64
C GLU A 57 -6.81 -14.64 -2.53
N ARG A 58 -5.98 -14.58 -3.56
CA ARG A 58 -6.03 -13.47 -4.52
C ARG A 58 -7.40 -13.41 -5.21
N GLY A 59 -8.03 -12.24 -5.17
CA GLY A 59 -9.34 -11.99 -5.76
C GLY A 59 -10.52 -12.28 -4.83
N ALA A 60 -10.28 -12.63 -3.57
CA ALA A 60 -11.34 -12.92 -2.59
C ALA A 60 -12.25 -11.70 -2.29
N TYR A 61 -11.77 -10.48 -2.53
CA TYR A 61 -12.50 -9.24 -2.24
C TYR A 61 -12.77 -8.41 -3.51
N PRO A 62 -13.62 -8.86 -4.43
CA PRO A 62 -13.89 -8.12 -5.67
C PRO A 62 -14.55 -6.76 -5.43
N ALA A 63 -15.37 -6.63 -4.38
CA ALA A 63 -15.99 -5.36 -3.98
C ALA A 63 -14.98 -4.32 -3.44
N GLY A 64 -13.76 -4.75 -3.12
CA GLY A 64 -12.66 -3.90 -2.65
C GLY A 64 -11.72 -3.41 -3.77
N ALA A 65 -12.03 -3.68 -5.04
CA ALA A 65 -11.20 -3.28 -6.16
C ALA A 65 -11.14 -1.76 -6.33
N SER A 66 -10.00 -1.26 -6.80
CA SER A 66 -9.83 0.16 -7.13
C SER A 66 -10.49 0.51 -8.47
N PRO A 67 -10.64 1.81 -8.81
CA PRO A 67 -11.18 2.24 -10.10
C PRO A 67 -10.37 1.74 -11.31
N LEU A 68 -9.10 1.42 -11.08
CA LEU A 68 -8.21 0.84 -12.09
C LEU A 68 -8.24 -0.70 -12.12
N GLY A 69 -9.19 -1.33 -11.40
CA GLY A 69 -9.36 -2.78 -11.36
C GLY A 69 -8.29 -3.53 -10.53
N VAL A 70 -7.55 -2.84 -9.68
CA VAL A 70 -6.53 -3.47 -8.84
C VAL A 70 -7.17 -3.96 -7.55
N HIS A 71 -7.00 -5.26 -7.26
CA HIS A 71 -7.59 -5.93 -6.11
C HIS A 71 -6.70 -5.89 -4.88
N GLN A 72 -7.33 -5.98 -3.70
CA GLN A 72 -6.69 -6.21 -2.40
C GLN A 72 -5.53 -5.24 -2.11
N LEU A 73 -5.74 -3.95 -2.39
CA LEU A 73 -4.81 -2.89 -2.05
C LEU A 73 -4.91 -2.46 -0.58
N VAL A 74 -6.00 -2.84 0.10
CA VAL A 74 -6.20 -2.58 1.52
C VAL A 74 -6.55 -3.89 2.21
N GLY A 75 -5.88 -4.16 3.33
CA GLY A 75 -6.00 -5.41 4.08
C GLY A 75 -5.04 -6.51 3.61
N ASP A 76 -5.26 -7.71 4.07
CA ASP A 76 -4.46 -8.91 3.83
C ASP A 76 -3.02 -8.79 4.38
N VAL A 77 -2.13 -8.10 3.69
CA VAL A 77 -0.74 -7.90 4.08
C VAL A 77 -0.28 -6.48 3.78
N TRP A 78 0.58 -5.93 4.62
CA TRP A 78 1.32 -4.72 4.29
C TRP A 78 2.18 -4.95 3.07
N GLU A 79 2.12 -4.08 2.08
CA GLU A 79 2.84 -4.26 0.83
C GLU A 79 4.10 -3.39 0.76
N TRP A 80 5.25 -4.04 0.56
CA TRP A 80 6.53 -3.38 0.33
C TRP A 80 6.52 -2.59 -0.97
N CYS A 81 6.91 -1.30 -0.88
CA CYS A 81 7.19 -0.45 -2.02
C CYS A 81 8.70 -0.30 -2.25
N ALA A 82 9.08 0.12 -3.45
CA ALA A 82 10.48 0.42 -3.79
C ALA A 82 11.00 1.69 -3.08
N SER A 83 10.10 2.57 -2.65
CA SER A 83 10.44 3.87 -2.06
C SER A 83 11.01 3.75 -0.65
N ASP A 84 11.99 4.59 -0.33
CA ASP A 84 12.41 4.85 1.05
C ASP A 84 11.30 5.59 1.80
N PHE A 85 11.28 5.47 3.13
CA PHE A 85 10.41 6.28 3.95
C PHE A 85 10.96 7.70 4.09
N ARG A 86 10.31 8.66 3.44
CA ARG A 86 10.69 10.07 3.45
C ARG A 86 9.48 10.97 3.67
N GLY A 87 9.71 12.18 4.16
CA GLY A 87 8.67 13.21 4.21
C GLY A 87 8.19 13.57 2.80
N TYR A 88 6.94 14.00 2.68
CA TYR A 88 6.44 14.61 1.43
C TYR A 88 7.13 15.96 1.18
N PRO A 89 7.18 16.44 -0.07
CA PRO A 89 7.64 17.79 -0.35
C PRO A 89 6.89 18.82 0.48
N GLY A 90 7.65 19.70 1.16
CA GLY A 90 7.08 20.68 2.09
C GLY A 90 6.74 20.14 3.49
N PHE A 91 7.17 18.93 3.83
CA PHE A 91 7.01 18.39 5.19
C PHE A 91 7.75 19.28 6.20
N GLU A 92 7.04 19.66 7.25
CA GLU A 92 7.60 20.34 8.43
C GLU A 92 7.39 19.47 9.67
N PRO A 93 8.42 19.28 10.52
CA PRO A 93 8.30 18.44 11.72
C PRO A 93 7.25 19.00 12.69
N TYR A 94 6.36 18.13 13.18
CA TYR A 94 5.37 18.46 14.18
C TYR A 94 5.11 17.26 15.10
N PRO A 95 5.03 17.46 16.40
CA PRO A 95 5.31 18.69 17.15
C PRO A 95 6.80 19.06 17.26
N TYR A 96 7.73 18.12 16.99
CA TYR A 96 9.18 18.32 16.98
C TYR A 96 9.87 17.22 16.15
N ARG A 97 11.12 17.46 15.76
CA ARG A 97 11.87 16.62 14.80
C ARG A 97 12.04 15.18 15.27
N GLU A 98 12.44 14.99 16.51
CA GLU A 98 12.74 13.69 17.10
C GLU A 98 11.52 12.77 17.16
N TYR A 99 10.32 13.33 17.09
CA TYR A 99 9.08 12.57 17.00
C TYR A 99 8.64 12.33 15.55
N SER A 100 8.84 13.33 14.69
CA SER A 100 8.18 13.36 13.38
C SER A 100 8.99 12.73 12.25
N GLU A 101 10.34 12.78 12.33
CA GLU A 101 11.19 12.42 11.19
C GLU A 101 12.32 11.43 11.52
N VAL A 102 12.34 10.90 12.76
CA VAL A 102 13.41 10.01 13.23
C VAL A 102 13.59 8.74 12.38
N PHE A 103 12.54 8.31 11.68
CA PHE A 103 12.56 7.13 10.81
C PHE A 103 12.73 7.48 9.32
N PHE A 104 12.86 8.76 8.96
CA PHE A 104 13.14 9.12 7.57
C PHE A 104 14.56 8.75 7.18
N GLY A 105 14.73 8.19 6.00
CA GLY A 105 16.04 7.90 5.45
C GLY A 105 16.14 6.58 4.71
N ASP A 106 17.36 6.25 4.32
CA ASP A 106 17.65 5.14 3.41
C ASP A 106 17.53 3.73 4.04
N GLY A 107 17.39 3.66 5.36
CA GLY A 107 17.26 2.38 6.08
C GLY A 107 15.85 1.80 6.08
N TYR A 108 14.83 2.65 5.97
CA TYR A 108 13.44 2.27 6.08
C TYR A 108 12.76 2.29 4.72
N ARG A 109 11.95 1.26 4.47
CA ARG A 109 11.17 1.12 3.25
C ARG A 109 9.69 1.33 3.52
N MET A 110 9.01 1.89 2.54
CA MET A 110 7.57 2.11 2.60
C MET A 110 6.78 0.82 2.59
N LEU A 111 5.76 0.80 3.42
CA LEU A 111 4.73 -0.21 3.49
C LEU A 111 3.35 0.43 3.33
N ARG A 112 2.49 -0.18 2.54
CA ARG A 112 1.15 0.36 2.26
C ARG A 112 0.07 -0.71 2.46
N GLY A 113 -1.17 -0.27 2.64
CA GLY A 113 -2.38 -1.08 2.55
C GLY A 113 -2.92 -1.66 3.85
N GLY A 114 -2.12 -1.88 4.87
CA GLY A 114 -2.57 -2.60 6.05
C GLY A 114 -2.50 -4.12 5.89
N SER A 115 -2.72 -4.84 6.96
CA SER A 115 -2.79 -6.29 6.97
C SER A 115 -4.10 -6.78 7.58
N TRP A 116 -4.37 -8.07 7.49
CA TRP A 116 -5.53 -8.72 8.13
C TRP A 116 -5.62 -8.43 9.64
N ALA A 117 -4.50 -8.17 10.30
CA ALA A 117 -4.43 -7.84 11.72
C ALA A 117 -4.53 -6.33 12.03
N THR A 118 -4.61 -5.47 11.00
CA THR A 118 -4.65 -4.01 11.16
C THR A 118 -6.09 -3.55 11.36
N ASP A 119 -6.30 -2.66 12.33
CA ASP A 119 -7.61 -2.05 12.55
C ASP A 119 -8.04 -1.19 11.35
N ALA A 120 -9.32 -1.25 11.00
CA ALA A 120 -9.89 -0.54 9.86
C ALA A 120 -9.67 0.98 9.93
N ALA A 121 -9.62 1.56 11.14
CA ALA A 121 -9.36 2.99 11.34
C ALA A 121 -7.98 3.44 10.80
N ALA A 122 -7.02 2.54 10.72
CA ALA A 122 -5.65 2.79 10.25
C ALA A 122 -5.41 2.39 8.77
N CYS A 123 -6.46 2.06 8.01
CA CYS A 123 -6.30 1.44 6.68
C CYS A 123 -6.76 2.28 5.50
N ARG A 124 -6.72 3.60 5.59
CA ARG A 124 -6.98 4.47 4.42
C ARG A 124 -5.88 4.32 3.36
N SER A 125 -6.23 4.52 2.09
CA SER A 125 -5.26 4.46 0.97
C SER A 125 -4.06 5.41 1.13
N THR A 126 -4.18 6.44 1.96
CA THR A 126 -3.11 7.40 2.29
C THR A 126 -2.28 7.00 3.51
N PHE A 127 -2.69 5.98 4.27
CA PHE A 127 -1.95 5.58 5.45
C PHE A 127 -0.57 5.03 5.05
N ARG A 128 0.46 5.51 5.73
CA ARG A 128 1.85 5.16 5.49
C ARG A 128 2.40 4.38 6.67
N ASN A 129 3.02 3.28 6.39
CA ASN A 129 3.81 2.53 7.36
C ASN A 129 5.22 2.32 6.81
N TRP A 130 6.15 1.96 7.67
CA TRP A 130 7.54 1.75 7.28
C TRP A 130 8.17 0.68 8.18
N ASP A 131 9.16 0.00 7.66
CA ASP A 131 10.03 -0.84 8.50
C ASP A 131 11.38 -1.08 7.81
N LEU A 132 12.29 -1.66 8.56
CA LEU A 132 13.56 -2.16 8.03
C LEU A 132 13.29 -3.40 7.16
N PRO A 133 13.96 -3.54 6.01
CA PRO A 133 13.76 -4.70 5.11
C PRO A 133 14.03 -6.07 5.75
N ILE A 134 14.79 -6.09 6.85
CA ILE A 134 15.09 -7.32 7.59
C ILE A 134 13.98 -7.76 8.55
N ARG A 135 12.99 -6.91 8.81
CA ARG A 135 11.90 -7.21 9.76
C ARG A 135 11.02 -8.34 9.25
N ARG A 136 10.75 -9.30 10.13
CA ARG A 136 9.94 -10.50 9.86
C ARG A 136 8.74 -10.64 10.79
N GLN A 137 8.55 -9.70 11.71
CA GLN A 137 7.50 -9.71 12.74
C GLN A 137 6.20 -9.10 12.28
N ILE A 138 6.17 -8.53 11.09
CA ILE A 138 4.99 -7.87 10.51
C ILE A 138 4.42 -8.73 9.37
N PHE A 139 3.10 -8.68 9.22
CA PHE A 139 2.41 -9.42 8.16
C PHE A 139 2.57 -8.65 6.84
N THR A 140 3.65 -8.94 6.12
CA THR A 140 4.01 -8.26 4.89
C THR A 140 4.01 -9.17 3.69
N GLY A 141 3.71 -8.57 2.55
CA GLY A 141 3.83 -9.15 1.22
C GLY A 141 4.26 -8.06 0.24
N PHE A 142 3.96 -8.25 -1.02
CA PHE A 142 4.27 -7.29 -2.08
C PHE A 142 3.46 -7.58 -3.33
N ARG A 143 3.39 -6.59 -4.20
CA ARG A 143 2.96 -6.76 -5.60
C ARG A 143 4.08 -6.35 -6.54
N CYS A 144 4.05 -6.87 -7.75
CA CYS A 144 4.96 -6.48 -8.81
C CYS A 144 4.33 -5.42 -9.71
N ALA A 145 5.18 -4.55 -10.26
CA ALA A 145 4.87 -3.61 -11.31
C ALA A 145 5.78 -3.88 -12.52
N HIS A 146 5.28 -3.63 -13.71
CA HIS A 146 6.05 -3.67 -14.95
C HIS A 146 6.08 -2.28 -15.56
N ASP A 147 7.21 -1.93 -16.15
CA ASP A 147 7.27 -0.72 -16.98
C ASP A 147 6.59 -1.00 -18.31
N VAL A 148 5.80 -0.05 -18.78
CA VAL A 148 5.13 -0.12 -20.09
C VAL A 148 6.12 0.33 -21.16
N GLY A 149 6.34 -0.49 -22.15
CA GLY A 149 7.18 -0.14 -23.29
C GLY A 149 6.55 0.96 -24.16
N PRO A 150 7.36 1.70 -24.93
CA PRO A 150 6.85 2.67 -25.89
C PRO A 150 6.07 1.92 -27.01
N GLY A 151 4.80 1.66 -26.81
CA GLY A 151 3.94 0.94 -27.75
C GLY A 151 2.83 0.13 -27.07
N ASP A 152 2.83 0.07 -25.77
CA ASP A 152 1.85 -0.68 -24.97
C ASP A 152 0.72 0.22 -24.40
N VAL A 153 0.55 1.44 -24.94
CA VAL A 153 -0.47 2.44 -24.53
C VAL A 153 -1.44 2.68 -25.67
#